data_cc5ee7207740e48460c029cf3b74d15b
#
_entry.id   cc5ee7207740e48460c029cf3b74d15b
#
_cell.length_a   1.000
_cell.length_b   1.000
_cell.length_c   1.000
_cell.angle_alpha   90.00
_cell.angle_beta   90.00
_cell.angle_gamma   90.00
#
_symmetry.space_group_name_H-M   'P 1'
#
loop_
_entity.id
_entity.type
_entity.pdbx_description
1 polymer ?
#
loop_
_entity_poly.entity_id
_entity_poly.type
_entity_poly.pdbx_seq_one_letter_code
_entity_poly.pdbx_strand_id
1 'polypeptide(L)' 'MRTAEQNASSLALYIGKNGVLRCEYLSVDITVVDAKRSYGRTLLLVRPVAGSGEQWVEETRIRWPEDEGEDSRQSR' A
#
# COMPACT_ATOMS: atom_id res chain seq x y z
N MET A 1 -14.35 -18.41 9.61
CA MET A 1 -13.21 -18.86 9.96
C MET A 1 -12.13 -18.70 9.00
N ARG A 2 -12.24 -19.33 7.90
CA ARG A 2 -11.29 -19.19 6.88
C ARG A 2 -11.11 -17.80 6.45
N THR A 3 -12.16 -17.01 6.44
CA THR A 3 -12.13 -15.64 6.02
C THR A 3 -11.16 -14.79 6.85
N ALA A 4 -11.19 -15.00 8.15
CA ALA A 4 -10.31 -14.25 9.03
C ALA A 4 -8.85 -14.58 8.73
N GLU A 5 -8.58 -15.84 8.52
CA GLU A 5 -7.24 -16.25 8.22
C GLU A 5 -6.78 -15.69 6.88
N GLN A 6 -7.67 -15.72 5.90
CA GLN A 6 -7.33 -15.20 4.60
C GLN A 6 -7.07 -13.72 4.67
N ASN A 7 -7.86 -13.00 5.45
CA ASN A 7 -7.66 -11.58 5.59
C ASN A 7 -6.32 -11.27 6.22
N ALA A 8 -5.97 -12.03 7.24
CA ALA A 8 -4.69 -11.82 7.90
C ALA A 8 -3.55 -12.08 6.94
N SER A 9 -3.67 -13.15 6.15
CA SER A 9 -2.63 -13.48 5.18
C SER A 9 -2.53 -12.39 4.13
N SER A 10 -3.67 -11.91 3.64
CA SER A 10 -3.68 -10.87 2.63
C SER A 10 -3.03 -9.60 3.14
N LEU A 11 -3.32 -9.24 4.37
CA LEU A 11 -2.75 -8.04 4.94
C LEU A 11 -1.24 -8.18 5.09
N ALA A 12 -0.79 -9.38 5.47
CA ALA A 12 0.63 -9.59 5.64
C ALA A 12 1.41 -9.41 4.35
N LEU A 13 0.76 -9.62 3.22
CA LEU A 13 1.44 -9.47 1.94
C LEU A 13 1.80 -8.02 1.64
N TYR A 14 1.12 -7.08 2.28
CA TYR A 14 1.44 -5.68 2.05
C TYR A 14 2.67 -5.25 2.82
N ILE A 15 2.93 -5.89 3.95
CA ILE A 15 3.99 -5.42 4.84
C ILE A 15 5.34 -5.61 4.17
N GLY A 16 6.12 -4.55 4.16
CA GLY A 16 7.44 -4.57 3.54
C GLY A 16 7.42 -4.16 2.08
N LYS A 17 6.24 -3.98 1.50
CA LYS A 17 6.17 -3.57 0.09
C LYS A 17 6.45 -2.09 -0.04
N ASN A 18 7.02 -1.73 -1.19
CA ASN A 18 7.26 -0.33 -1.50
C ASN A 18 6.22 0.10 -2.51
N GLY A 19 5.76 1.33 -2.35
CA GLY A 19 4.78 1.87 -3.26
C GLY A 19 4.92 3.37 -3.33
N VAL A 20 3.98 4.01 -4.03
CA VAL A 20 3.98 5.45 -4.18
C VAL A 20 2.67 5.96 -3.64
N LEU A 21 2.74 6.83 -2.63
CA LEU A 21 1.56 7.45 -2.06
C LEU A 21 1.26 8.70 -2.86
N ARG A 22 0.07 8.75 -3.42
CA ARG A 22 -0.32 9.90 -4.23
C ARG A 22 -0.93 10.95 -3.34
N CYS A 23 -0.33 12.10 -3.34
CA CYS A 23 -0.84 13.26 -2.63
C CYS A 23 -1.39 14.23 -3.67
N GLU A 24 -1.98 15.30 -3.18
CA GLU A 24 -2.64 16.22 -4.07
C GLU A 24 -1.74 16.75 -5.18
N TYR A 25 -0.56 17.14 -4.83
CA TYR A 25 0.38 17.69 -5.80
C TYR A 25 1.69 16.94 -5.89
N LEU A 26 1.83 15.91 -5.06
CA LEU A 26 3.09 15.21 -4.97
C LEU A 26 2.88 13.73 -4.95
N SER A 27 3.94 13.00 -5.23
CA SER A 27 3.96 11.57 -5.01
C SER A 27 5.14 11.27 -4.11
N VAL A 28 4.94 10.40 -3.16
CA VAL A 28 5.97 10.08 -2.17
C VAL A 28 6.22 8.59 -2.17
N ASP A 29 7.48 8.20 -2.28
CA ASP A 29 7.84 6.80 -2.18
C ASP A 29 7.70 6.37 -0.73
N ILE A 30 6.99 5.29 -0.50
CA ILE A 30 6.74 4.82 0.85
C ILE A 30 7.00 3.33 0.97
N THR A 31 7.13 2.89 2.21
CA THR A 31 7.23 1.48 2.54
C THR A 31 6.10 1.18 3.52
N VAL A 32 5.43 0.06 3.31
CA VAL A 32 4.35 -0.37 4.18
C VAL A 32 4.95 -1.07 5.38
N VAL A 33 4.64 -0.59 6.58
CA VAL A 33 5.16 -1.21 7.80
C VAL A 33 4.10 -1.96 8.58
N ASP A 34 2.83 -1.75 8.29
CA ASP A 34 1.77 -2.48 8.95
C ASP A 34 0.52 -2.40 8.11
N ALA A 35 -0.46 -3.23 8.42
CA ALA A 35 -1.71 -3.26 7.67
C ALA A 35 -2.83 -3.67 8.59
N LYS A 36 -4.03 -3.16 8.34
CA LYS A 36 -5.19 -3.56 9.11
C LYS A 36 -6.46 -3.35 8.29
N ARG A 37 -7.53 -4.01 8.71
CA ARG A 37 -8.84 -3.84 8.11
C ARG A 37 -9.70 -3.05 9.08
N SER A 38 -10.42 -2.10 8.55
CA SER A 38 -11.30 -1.29 9.38
C SER A 38 -12.54 -0.95 8.57
N TYR A 39 -13.69 -1.40 9.05
CA TYR A 39 -14.96 -1.12 8.39
C TYR A 39 -14.94 -1.48 6.90
N GLY A 40 -14.39 -2.63 6.60
CA GLY A 40 -14.35 -3.10 5.22
C GLY A 40 -13.29 -2.48 4.37
N ARG A 41 -12.46 -1.61 4.94
CA ARG A 41 -11.38 -0.97 4.20
C ARG A 41 -10.04 -1.51 4.64
N THR A 42 -9.12 -1.54 3.71
CA THR A 42 -7.75 -1.93 4.02
C THR A 42 -6.94 -0.67 4.25
N LEU A 43 -6.36 -0.56 5.43
CA LEU A 43 -5.54 0.58 5.80
C LEU A 43 -4.11 0.10 5.96
N LEU A 44 -3.19 0.88 5.43
CA LEU A 44 -1.78 0.54 5.49
C LEU A 44 -1.03 1.63 6.22
N LEU A 45 -0.18 1.21 7.15
CA LEU A 45 0.69 2.15 7.85
C LEU A 45 1.92 2.31 7.00
N VAL A 46 2.14 3.50 6.50
CA VAL A 46 3.22 3.73 5.54
C VAL A 46 4.22 4.74 6.09
N ARG A 47 5.44 4.61 5.65
CA ARG A 47 6.52 5.49 6.05
C ARG A 47 7.26 5.92 4.80
N PRO A 48 7.59 7.22 4.67
CA PRO A 48 8.36 7.67 3.51
C PRO A 48 9.72 7.00 3.48
N VAL A 49 10.14 6.60 2.29
CA VAL A 49 11.44 5.96 2.15
C VAL A 49 12.53 6.93 2.55
N ALA A 50 12.40 8.18 2.15
CA ALA A 50 13.43 9.18 2.41
C ALA A 50 13.09 10.13 3.54
N GLY A 51 12.25 9.71 4.45
CA GLY A 51 11.86 10.60 5.52
C GLY A 51 11.53 9.84 6.78
N SER A 52 10.76 10.48 7.66
CA SER A 52 10.34 9.84 8.89
C SER A 52 8.87 10.12 9.12
N GLY A 53 8.31 9.43 10.09
CA GLY A 53 6.89 9.57 10.38
C GLY A 53 6.11 8.49 9.68
N GLU A 54 5.04 8.04 10.31
CA GLU A 54 4.20 7.00 9.77
C GLU A 54 2.77 7.47 9.82
N GLN A 55 1.97 7.03 8.85
CA GLN A 55 0.56 7.36 8.89
C GLN A 55 -0.24 6.28 8.21
N TRP A 56 -1.49 6.15 8.63
CA TRP A 56 -2.40 5.18 8.06
C TRP A 56 -3.09 5.79 6.87
N VAL A 57 -3.08 5.07 5.75
CA VAL A 57 -3.77 5.53 4.55
C VAL A 57 -4.52 4.35 3.96
N GLU A 58 -5.53 4.62 3.17
CA GLU A 58 -6.26 3.57 2.47
C GLU A 58 -5.38 3.03 1.37
N GLU A 59 -5.44 1.72 1.17
CA GLU A 59 -4.58 1.10 0.18
C GLU A 59 -4.87 1.58 -1.22
N THR A 60 -6.06 2.11 -1.46
CA THR A 60 -6.39 2.61 -2.79
C THR A 60 -5.63 3.88 -3.15
N ARG A 61 -5.03 4.52 -2.16
CA ARG A 61 -4.26 5.73 -2.42
C ARG A 61 -2.84 5.44 -2.81
N ILE A 62 -2.45 4.18 -2.79
CA ILE A 62 -1.07 3.79 -3.08
C ILE A 62 -1.01 3.17 -4.46
N ARG A 63 -0.03 3.58 -5.23
CA ARG A 63 0.22 3.00 -6.54
C ARG A 63 1.41 2.05 -6.39
N TRP A 64 1.20 0.82 -6.82
CA TRP A 64 2.24 -0.19 -6.68
C TRP A 64 3.07 -0.24 -7.94
N PRO A 65 4.40 -0.25 -7.82
CA PRO A 65 5.26 -0.28 -9.00
C PRO A 65 4.99 -1.43 -9.95
N GLU A 66 4.57 -2.55 -9.39
CA GLU A 66 4.27 -3.71 -10.21
C GLU A 66 3.14 -3.41 -11.18
N ASP A 67 2.11 -2.77 -10.69
CA ASP A 67 0.98 -2.41 -11.51
C ASP A 67 1.38 -1.41 -12.56
N GLU A 68 2.17 -0.44 -12.16
CA GLU A 68 2.63 0.56 -13.09
C GLU A 68 3.47 -0.05 -14.19
N GLY A 69 4.32 -0.98 -13.85
CA GLY A 69 5.14 -1.64 -14.82
C GLY A 69 4.32 -2.34 -15.87
N GLU A 70 3.29 -3.03 -15.41
CA GLU A 70 2.42 -3.73 -16.32
C GLU A 70 1.68 -2.77 -17.22
N ASP A 71 1.19 -1.70 -16.64
CA ASP A 71 0.47 -0.71 -17.41
C ASP A 71 1.36 -0.11 -18.47
N SER A 72 2.58 0.17 -18.11
CA SER A 72 3.52 0.73 -19.06
C SER A 72 3.73 -0.19 -20.23
N ARG A 73 3.87 -1.46 -19.96
CA ARG A 73 4.08 -2.40 -21.02
C ARG A 73 2.87 -2.49 -21.94
N GLN A 74 1.71 -2.45 -21.34
CA GLN A 74 0.49 -2.53 -22.12
C GLN A 74 0.31 -1.28 -22.97
N SER A 75 0.75 -0.17 -22.47
CA SER A 75 0.61 1.08 -23.19
C SER A 75 1.39 1.06 -24.49
N ARG A 76 2.39 0.24 -24.52
CA ARG A 76 3.21 0.17 -25.71
C ARG A 76 2.72 -0.86 -26.66
#